data_c365ba723ad3e34137a9d39151f85ee7
#
_entry.id   c365ba723ad3e34137a9d39151f85ee7
#
_cell.length_a   1.000
_cell.length_b   1.000
_cell.length_c   1.000
_cell.angle_alpha   90.00
_cell.angle_beta   90.00
_cell.angle_gamma   90.00
#
_symmetry.space_group_name_H-M   'P 1'
#
loop_
_entity.id
_entity.type
_entity.pdbx_description
1 polymer ?
#
loop_
_entity_poly.entity_id
_entity_poly.type
_entity_poly.pdbx_seq_one_letter_code
_entity_poly.pdbx_strand_id
1 'polypeptide(L)'
;QQEKLSHKDLSTYGFLGYPLLQSADILVYDARHVPVGEDQVPHIELTREVARRFNHLYGRTPEFEQEVTAALKKLGPTAKPYKELRQRYQQDGDREVLVQAEAFLAGAEALNTSDKESLWGWLVGSGKAILVEPAALLTKASKMPGLDGQKMSKSYNNTISLREKPEDVVKKLKAMPTDPAR
;
A
#
# COMPACT_ATOMS: atom_id res chain seq x y z
N GLN A 1 -15.95 -1.23 -12.62
CA GLN A 1 -17.04 -1.28 -11.62
C GLN A 1 -18.30 -0.53 -12.11
N GLN A 2 -18.17 0.64 -12.75
CA GLN A 2 -19.31 1.40 -13.27
C GLN A 2 -20.21 0.60 -14.21
N GLU A 3 -19.64 -0.19 -15.13
CA GLU A 3 -20.40 -1.00 -16.08
C GLU A 3 -21.25 -2.11 -15.41
N LYS A 4 -20.83 -2.62 -14.27
CA LYS A 4 -21.51 -3.70 -13.54
C LYS A 4 -22.55 -3.23 -12.53
N LEU A 5 -22.61 -1.92 -12.26
CA LEU A 5 -23.48 -1.31 -11.26
C LEU A 5 -24.33 -0.16 -11.86
N SER A 6 -24.65 -0.24 -13.15
CA SER A 6 -25.40 0.77 -13.90
C SER A 6 -26.77 1.15 -13.30
N HIS A 7 -27.31 0.34 -12.41
CA HIS A 7 -28.56 0.59 -11.69
C HIS A 7 -28.39 1.35 -10.35
N LYS A 8 -27.12 1.64 -9.94
CA LYS A 8 -26.83 2.41 -8.73
C LYS A 8 -26.21 3.76 -9.08
N ASP A 9 -26.63 4.80 -8.38
CA ASP A 9 -25.98 6.10 -8.49
C ASP A 9 -24.58 6.02 -7.83
N LEU A 10 -23.56 5.97 -8.66
CA LEU A 10 -22.15 5.88 -8.25
C LEU A 10 -21.50 7.26 -8.09
N SER A 11 -22.25 8.35 -8.31
CA SER A 11 -21.77 9.73 -8.16
C SER A 11 -21.81 10.24 -6.71
N THR A 12 -22.38 9.44 -5.80
CA THR A 12 -22.48 9.83 -4.39
C THR A 12 -21.09 9.96 -3.76
N TYR A 13 -20.93 10.95 -2.89
CA TYR A 13 -19.67 11.14 -2.14
C TYR A 13 -19.26 9.88 -1.35
N GLY A 14 -20.22 9.15 -0.78
CA GLY A 14 -19.95 7.90 -0.08
C GLY A 14 -19.29 6.84 -0.96
N PHE A 15 -19.71 6.74 -2.23
CA PHE A 15 -19.09 5.80 -3.17
C PHE A 15 -17.71 6.27 -3.66
N LEU A 16 -17.55 7.55 -3.96
CA LEU A 16 -16.30 8.11 -4.46
C LEU A 16 -15.28 8.33 -3.34
N GLY A 17 -15.74 8.60 -2.13
CA GLY A 17 -14.90 8.96 -0.98
C GLY A 17 -14.45 7.79 -0.12
N TYR A 18 -15.07 6.59 -0.23
CA TYR A 18 -14.71 5.47 0.66
C TYR A 18 -13.24 5.03 0.57
N PRO A 19 -12.53 5.12 -0.57
CA PRO A 19 -11.12 4.78 -0.59
C PRO A 19 -10.25 5.71 0.25
N LEU A 20 -10.67 6.98 0.40
CA LEU A 20 -9.97 7.93 1.29
C LEU A 20 -10.24 7.61 2.77
N LEU A 21 -11.46 7.21 3.12
CA LEU A 21 -11.76 6.74 4.47
C LEU A 21 -10.95 5.48 4.81
N GLN A 22 -10.89 4.52 3.89
CA GLN A 22 -10.03 3.34 4.02
C GLN A 22 -8.56 3.73 4.20
N SER A 23 -8.08 4.73 3.47
CA SER A 23 -6.71 5.23 3.63
C SER A 23 -6.47 5.81 5.02
N ALA A 24 -7.43 6.56 5.57
CA ALA A 24 -7.33 7.11 6.92
C ALA A 24 -7.27 5.99 7.97
N ASP A 25 -8.11 4.96 7.85
CA ASP A 25 -8.13 3.81 8.76
C ASP A 25 -6.80 3.04 8.74
N ILE A 26 -6.17 2.91 7.59
CA ILE A 26 -4.86 2.24 7.46
C ILE A 26 -3.74 3.10 8.07
N LEU A 27 -3.72 4.38 7.73
CA LEU A 27 -2.62 5.28 8.08
C LEU A 27 -2.62 5.67 9.56
N VAL A 28 -3.79 5.78 10.20
CA VAL A 28 -3.88 6.15 11.63
C VAL A 28 -3.26 5.09 12.55
N TYR A 29 -3.21 3.83 12.10
CA TYR A 29 -2.59 2.72 12.83
C TYR A 29 -1.16 2.42 12.41
N ASP A 30 -0.56 3.23 11.54
CA ASP A 30 0.80 3.02 11.01
C ASP A 30 0.99 1.61 10.42
N ALA A 31 -0.03 1.12 9.72
CA ALA A 31 -0.04 -0.24 9.18
C ALA A 31 0.93 -0.36 8.02
N ARG A 32 2.02 -1.12 8.21
CA ARG A 32 3.04 -1.37 7.17
C ARG A 32 2.60 -2.40 6.14
N HIS A 33 1.74 -3.33 6.53
CA HIS A 33 1.26 -4.42 5.67
C HIS A 33 -0.23 -4.57 5.83
N VAL A 34 -0.95 -4.60 4.71
CA VAL A 34 -2.41 -4.69 4.70
C VAL A 34 -2.83 -5.91 3.87
N PRO A 35 -3.39 -6.97 4.51
CA PRO A 35 -3.94 -8.11 3.80
C PRO A 35 -5.16 -7.69 3.00
N VAL A 36 -5.11 -7.84 1.68
CA VAL A 36 -6.19 -7.41 0.77
C VAL A 36 -6.34 -8.37 -0.42
N GLY A 37 -7.52 -8.33 -1.05
CA GLY A 37 -7.72 -8.93 -2.36
C GLY A 37 -7.12 -8.05 -3.48
N GLU A 38 -6.89 -8.64 -4.65
CA GLU A 38 -6.35 -7.93 -5.82
C GLU A 38 -7.16 -6.68 -6.21
N ASP A 39 -8.47 -6.72 -6.02
CA ASP A 39 -9.38 -5.61 -6.30
C ASP A 39 -9.15 -4.39 -5.38
N GLN A 40 -8.47 -4.57 -4.25
CA GLN A 40 -8.16 -3.51 -3.29
C GLN A 40 -6.75 -2.92 -3.47
N VAL A 41 -5.91 -3.51 -4.33
CA VAL A 41 -4.56 -2.98 -4.61
C VAL A 41 -4.58 -1.51 -5.05
N PRO A 42 -5.51 -1.05 -5.92
CA PRO A 42 -5.59 0.37 -6.27
C PRO A 42 -5.88 1.29 -5.07
N HIS A 43 -6.61 0.81 -4.05
CA HIS A 43 -6.88 1.58 -2.83
C HIS A 43 -5.63 1.67 -1.93
N ILE A 44 -4.81 0.61 -1.90
CA ILE A 44 -3.52 0.66 -1.19
C ILE A 44 -2.55 1.61 -1.89
N GLU A 45 -2.53 1.64 -3.23
CA GLU A 45 -1.72 2.63 -3.97
C GLU A 45 -2.20 4.07 -3.72
N LEU A 46 -3.51 4.31 -3.65
CA LEU A 46 -4.05 5.59 -3.23
C LEU A 46 -3.61 5.95 -1.80
N THR A 47 -3.65 4.99 -0.88
CA THR A 47 -3.19 5.19 0.51
C THR A 47 -1.72 5.58 0.56
N ARG A 48 -0.86 4.95 -0.23
CA ARG A 48 0.55 5.30 -0.38
C ARG A 48 0.74 6.71 -0.91
N GLU A 49 -0.05 7.11 -1.90
CA GLU A 49 0.02 8.46 -2.43
C GLU A 49 -0.42 9.52 -1.40
N VAL A 50 -1.46 9.22 -0.61
CA VAL A 50 -1.88 10.07 0.52
C VAL A 50 -0.74 10.21 1.55
N ALA A 51 -0.09 9.10 1.92
CA ALA A 51 1.03 9.12 2.86
C ALA A 51 2.21 9.97 2.32
N ARG A 52 2.60 9.77 1.04
CA ARG A 52 3.67 10.56 0.40
C ARG A 52 3.35 12.05 0.40
N ARG A 53 2.12 12.41 0.01
CA ARG A 53 1.72 13.80 -0.04
C ARG A 53 1.67 14.44 1.34
N PHE A 54 1.19 13.72 2.33
CA PHE A 54 1.21 14.16 3.73
C PHE A 54 2.65 14.40 4.20
N ASN A 55 3.53 13.43 4.01
CA ASN A 55 4.94 13.54 4.38
C ASN A 55 5.63 14.71 3.65
N HIS A 56 5.31 14.92 2.36
CA HIS A 56 5.85 16.05 1.60
C HIS A 56 5.40 17.40 2.16
N LEU A 57 4.14 17.53 2.58
CA LEU A 57 3.58 18.78 3.09
C LEU A 57 4.03 19.08 4.53
N TYR A 58 4.12 18.06 5.38
CA TYR A 58 4.31 18.22 6.82
C TYR A 58 5.66 17.70 7.32
N GLY A 59 6.37 16.92 6.53
CA GLY A 59 7.66 16.33 6.93
C GLY A 59 8.87 17.26 6.75
N ARG A 60 8.72 18.39 6.06
CA ARG A 60 9.79 19.36 5.82
C ARG A 60 9.70 20.52 6.80
N THR A 61 10.34 20.36 7.92
CA THR A 61 10.45 21.41 8.94
C THR A 61 11.90 21.88 9.07
N PRO A 62 12.17 23.07 9.66
CA PRO A 62 13.55 23.49 9.95
C PRO A 62 14.30 22.50 10.82
N GLU A 63 13.62 21.83 11.73
CA GLU A 63 14.18 20.78 12.59
C GLU A 63 14.62 19.56 11.77
N PHE A 64 13.83 19.16 10.77
CA PHE A 64 14.20 18.08 9.84
C PHE A 64 15.51 18.37 9.11
N GLU A 65 15.71 19.58 8.60
CA GLU A 65 16.94 19.96 7.93
C GLU A 65 18.16 19.93 8.88
N GLN A 66 17.96 20.26 10.15
CA GLN A 66 18.99 20.14 11.18
C GLN A 66 19.29 18.66 11.49
N GLU A 67 18.27 17.82 11.62
CA GLU A 67 18.42 16.36 11.81
C GLU A 67 19.21 15.73 10.66
N VAL A 68 18.86 16.04 9.41
CA VAL A 68 19.58 15.57 8.22
C VAL A 68 21.04 15.98 8.26
N THR A 69 21.31 17.26 8.60
CA THR A 69 22.66 17.78 8.67
C THR A 69 23.48 17.05 9.76
N ALA A 70 22.86 16.79 10.90
CA ALA A 70 23.48 16.04 11.99
C ALA A 70 23.75 14.58 11.61
N ALA A 71 22.79 13.92 10.97
CA ALA A 71 22.93 12.54 10.49
C ALA A 71 24.03 12.40 9.41
N LEU A 72 24.10 13.34 8.47
CA LEU A 72 25.19 13.39 7.49
C LEU A 72 26.56 13.58 8.14
N LYS A 73 26.67 14.36 9.20
CA LYS A 73 27.93 14.51 9.98
C LYS A 73 28.33 13.20 10.65
N LYS A 74 27.37 12.43 11.21
CA LYS A 74 27.63 11.12 11.80
C LYS A 74 28.17 10.10 10.77
N LEU A 75 27.72 10.17 9.52
CA LEU A 75 28.25 9.35 8.43
C LEU A 75 29.71 9.66 8.10
N GLY A 76 30.19 10.86 8.38
CA GLY A 76 31.58 11.23 8.09
C GLY A 76 31.93 11.08 6.61
N PRO A 77 33.03 10.35 6.27
CA PRO A 77 33.46 10.17 4.88
C PRO A 77 32.41 9.46 3.99
N THR A 78 31.55 8.61 4.57
CA THR A 78 30.54 7.87 3.83
C THR A 78 29.31 8.72 3.48
N ALA A 79 29.23 9.97 3.95
CA ALA A 79 28.18 10.89 3.54
C ALA A 79 28.24 11.24 2.04
N LYS A 80 29.44 11.25 1.44
CA LYS A 80 29.61 11.58 0.01
C LYS A 80 28.90 10.55 -0.90
N PRO A 81 29.16 9.25 -0.81
CA PRO A 81 28.41 8.24 -1.55
C PRO A 81 26.90 8.37 -1.37
N TYR A 82 26.41 8.63 -0.17
CA TYR A 82 24.98 8.80 0.08
C TYR A 82 24.37 10.02 -0.62
N LYS A 83 25.11 11.14 -0.68
CA LYS A 83 24.72 12.33 -1.44
C LYS A 83 24.66 12.07 -2.95
N GLU A 84 25.57 11.25 -3.47
CA GLU A 84 25.57 10.83 -4.88
C GLU A 84 24.34 9.98 -5.20
N LEU A 85 23.93 9.06 -4.31
CA LEU A 85 22.67 8.32 -4.45
C LEU A 85 21.47 9.27 -4.55
N ARG A 86 21.38 10.26 -3.65
CA ARG A 86 20.30 11.26 -3.70
C ARG A 86 20.29 12.02 -5.04
N GLN A 87 21.44 12.43 -5.52
CA GLN A 87 21.55 13.15 -6.79
C GLN A 87 21.04 12.32 -7.95
N ARG A 88 21.46 11.07 -8.07
CA ARG A 88 20.97 10.11 -9.09
C ARG A 88 19.47 9.92 -9.01
N TYR A 89 18.92 9.74 -7.80
CA TYR A 89 17.48 9.59 -7.63
C TYR A 89 16.69 10.83 -8.06
N GLN A 90 17.13 12.02 -7.63
CA GLN A 90 16.37 13.25 -7.85
C GLN A 90 16.60 13.88 -9.23
N GLN A 91 17.77 13.74 -9.82
CA GLN A 91 18.10 14.34 -11.12
C GLN A 91 17.88 13.38 -12.27
N ASP A 92 18.27 12.13 -12.11
CA ASP A 92 18.25 11.13 -13.19
C ASP A 92 17.00 10.24 -13.14
N GLY A 93 16.21 10.30 -12.06
CA GLY A 93 15.03 9.46 -11.87
C GLY A 93 15.34 7.97 -11.66
N ASP A 94 16.59 7.65 -11.29
CA ASP A 94 17.07 6.27 -11.12
C ASP A 94 16.46 5.64 -9.88
N ARG A 95 15.47 4.77 -10.07
CA ARG A 95 14.77 4.07 -8.99
C ARG A 95 15.56 2.93 -8.37
N GLU A 96 16.55 2.39 -9.03
CA GLU A 96 17.42 1.32 -8.47
C GLU A 96 18.25 1.83 -7.30
N VAL A 97 18.47 3.14 -7.26
CA VAL A 97 19.09 3.83 -6.13
C VAL A 97 18.38 3.59 -4.81
N LEU A 98 17.06 3.41 -4.80
CA LEU A 98 16.30 3.18 -3.56
C LEU A 98 16.77 1.91 -2.84
N VAL A 99 17.00 0.82 -3.59
CA VAL A 99 17.52 -0.44 -3.03
C VAL A 99 18.95 -0.25 -2.49
N GLN A 100 19.78 0.51 -3.23
CA GLN A 100 21.15 0.81 -2.81
C GLN A 100 21.18 1.68 -1.55
N ALA A 101 20.29 2.68 -1.47
CA ALA A 101 20.19 3.56 -0.31
C ALA A 101 19.67 2.83 0.94
N GLU A 102 18.70 1.93 0.77
CA GLU A 102 18.19 1.11 1.87
C GLU A 102 19.29 0.19 2.43
N ALA A 103 20.02 -0.52 1.55
CA ALA A 103 21.15 -1.34 1.95
C ALA A 103 22.27 -0.52 2.63
N PHE A 104 22.55 0.68 2.12
CA PHE A 104 23.51 1.61 2.71
C PHE A 104 23.12 2.00 4.14
N LEU A 105 21.86 2.43 4.33
CA LEU A 105 21.34 2.82 5.65
C LEU A 105 21.27 1.64 6.62
N ALA A 106 20.92 0.45 6.13
CA ALA A 106 20.92 -0.76 6.96
C ALA A 106 22.31 -1.04 7.55
N GLY A 107 23.37 -0.92 6.74
CA GLY A 107 24.76 -1.14 7.14
C GLY A 107 25.40 0.02 7.94
N ALA A 108 24.76 1.17 8.05
CA ALA A 108 25.30 2.32 8.76
C ALA A 108 25.10 2.21 10.29
N GLU A 109 26.05 1.58 10.98
CA GLU A 109 26.00 1.36 12.44
C GLU A 109 26.07 2.66 13.27
N ALA A 110 26.70 3.71 12.73
CA ALA A 110 26.82 5.01 13.39
C ALA A 110 25.48 5.78 13.50
N LEU A 111 24.43 5.31 12.80
CA LEU A 111 23.12 5.96 12.73
C LEU A 111 22.09 5.22 13.57
N ASN A 112 21.31 5.97 14.34
CA ASN A 112 20.12 5.45 14.98
C ASN A 112 18.94 5.40 14.00
N THR A 113 17.80 4.84 14.42
CA THR A 113 16.59 4.71 13.58
C THR A 113 16.09 6.05 13.06
N SER A 114 16.03 7.08 13.92
CA SER A 114 15.59 8.43 13.52
C SER A 114 16.53 9.08 12.51
N ASP A 115 17.85 8.90 12.65
CA ASP A 115 18.82 9.39 11.66
C ASP A 115 18.60 8.73 10.28
N LYS A 116 18.36 7.39 10.26
CA LYS A 116 18.11 6.64 9.05
C LYS A 116 16.81 7.08 8.37
N GLU A 117 15.75 7.30 9.14
CA GLU A 117 14.47 7.81 8.65
C GLU A 117 14.60 9.22 8.06
N SER A 118 15.32 10.12 8.75
CA SER A 118 15.56 11.48 8.27
C SER A 118 16.39 11.48 6.98
N LEU A 119 17.41 10.65 6.87
CA LEU A 119 18.23 10.52 5.66
C LEU A 119 17.43 9.91 4.50
N TRP A 120 16.58 8.90 4.78
CA TRP A 120 15.69 8.35 3.76
C TRP A 120 14.73 9.41 3.22
N GLY A 121 14.00 10.10 4.11
CA GLY A 121 13.10 11.19 3.72
C GLY A 121 13.79 12.30 2.94
N TRP A 122 15.04 12.61 3.28
CA TRP A 122 15.86 13.57 2.55
C TRP A 122 16.24 13.06 1.15
N LEU A 123 16.59 11.78 1.00
CA LEU A 123 16.91 11.17 -0.28
C LEU A 123 15.71 11.21 -1.23
N VAL A 124 14.54 10.74 -0.78
CA VAL A 124 13.34 10.69 -1.61
C VAL A 124 12.64 12.05 -1.74
N GLY A 125 13.07 13.04 -0.96
CA GLY A 125 12.52 14.39 -1.01
C GLY A 125 11.15 14.56 -0.32
N SER A 126 10.71 13.60 0.46
CA SER A 126 9.44 13.67 1.20
C SER A 126 9.54 14.46 2.53
N GLY A 127 10.74 14.67 3.04
CA GLY A 127 10.95 15.13 4.41
C GLY A 127 10.90 13.97 5.41
N LYS A 128 10.64 14.24 6.69
CA LYS A 128 10.48 13.20 7.71
C LYS A 128 9.29 12.31 7.35
N ALA A 129 9.47 11.00 7.38
CA ALA A 129 8.37 10.05 7.22
C ALA A 129 7.49 10.08 8.48
N ILE A 130 6.36 10.78 8.39
CA ILE A 130 5.37 10.87 9.46
C ILE A 130 4.38 9.71 9.33
N LEU A 131 3.95 9.43 8.08
CA LEU A 131 3.06 8.32 7.75
C LEU A 131 3.83 7.27 6.96
N VAL A 132 3.65 6.01 7.29
CA VAL A 132 4.25 4.87 6.58
C VAL A 132 3.48 4.59 5.29
N GLU A 133 4.20 4.28 4.22
CA GLU A 133 3.59 3.78 2.99
C GLU A 133 3.28 2.28 3.13
N PRO A 134 1.99 1.89 3.17
CA PRO A 134 1.64 0.49 3.36
C PRO A 134 1.92 -0.36 2.12
N ALA A 135 2.25 -1.64 2.34
CA ALA A 135 2.35 -2.65 1.30
C ALA A 135 1.13 -3.58 1.31
N ALA A 136 0.59 -3.88 0.13
CA ALA A 136 -0.47 -4.88 0.01
C ALA A 136 0.11 -6.28 0.23
N LEU A 137 -0.54 -7.08 1.09
CA LEU A 137 -0.30 -8.51 1.23
C LEU A 137 -1.37 -9.28 0.48
N LEU A 138 -0.98 -9.91 -0.63
CA LEU A 138 -1.86 -10.72 -1.45
C LEU A 138 -1.71 -12.20 -1.08
N THR A 139 -2.82 -12.90 -0.98
CA THR A 139 -2.82 -14.37 -0.86
C THR A 139 -2.70 -15.00 -2.25
N LYS A 140 -2.09 -16.19 -2.34
CA LYS A 140 -2.00 -16.97 -3.60
C LYS A 140 -3.39 -17.31 -4.16
N ALA A 141 -4.41 -17.41 -3.29
CA ALA A 141 -5.81 -17.67 -3.65
C ALA A 141 -6.63 -16.37 -3.56
N SER A 142 -6.27 -15.36 -4.32
CA SER A 142 -6.91 -14.03 -4.29
C SER A 142 -8.35 -14.02 -4.81
N LYS A 143 -8.77 -15.05 -5.56
CA LYS A 143 -10.12 -15.19 -6.12
C LYS A 143 -10.71 -16.55 -5.74
N MET A 144 -11.70 -16.52 -4.86
CA MET A 144 -12.53 -17.70 -4.58
C MET A 144 -13.61 -17.82 -5.67
N PRO A 145 -13.77 -18.99 -6.32
CA PRO A 145 -14.84 -19.20 -7.27
C PRO A 145 -16.19 -19.27 -6.55
N GLY A 146 -17.20 -18.62 -7.12
CA GLY A 146 -18.59 -18.76 -6.70
C GLY A 146 -19.23 -20.01 -7.28
N LEU A 147 -20.51 -20.20 -7.00
CA LEU A 147 -21.30 -21.35 -7.46
C LEU A 147 -21.39 -21.48 -8.99
N ASP A 148 -21.16 -20.39 -9.70
CA ASP A 148 -21.18 -20.24 -11.16
C ASP A 148 -19.77 -20.28 -11.80
N GLY A 149 -18.72 -20.56 -11.01
CA GLY A 149 -17.34 -20.55 -11.44
C GLY A 149 -16.73 -19.15 -11.58
N GLN A 150 -17.52 -18.07 -11.46
CA GLN A 150 -17.02 -16.69 -11.44
C GLN A 150 -16.51 -16.31 -10.05
N LYS A 151 -15.93 -15.10 -9.91
CA LYS A 151 -15.53 -14.58 -8.59
C LYS A 151 -16.71 -14.58 -7.62
N MET A 152 -16.55 -15.23 -6.47
CA MET A 152 -17.56 -15.27 -5.40
C MET A 152 -17.95 -13.85 -4.95
N SER A 153 -19.25 -13.55 -4.95
CA SER A 153 -19.76 -12.24 -4.51
C SER A 153 -21.22 -12.34 -4.10
N LYS A 154 -21.58 -11.69 -3.00
CA LYS A 154 -22.99 -11.53 -2.58
C LYS A 154 -23.82 -10.83 -3.66
N SER A 155 -23.22 -9.86 -4.36
CA SER A 155 -23.90 -9.10 -5.43
C SER A 155 -24.25 -9.94 -6.65
N TYR A 156 -23.58 -11.06 -6.85
CA TYR A 156 -23.83 -12.02 -7.94
C TYR A 156 -24.72 -13.19 -7.51
N ASN A 157 -25.12 -13.24 -6.24
CA ASN A 157 -25.92 -14.32 -5.66
C ASN A 157 -25.32 -15.72 -5.91
N ASN A 158 -24.01 -15.81 -6.07
CA ASN A 158 -23.23 -17.03 -6.33
C ASN A 158 -22.52 -17.57 -5.09
N THR A 159 -23.08 -17.29 -3.90
CA THR A 159 -22.55 -17.68 -2.60
C THR A 159 -23.51 -18.61 -1.86
N ILE A 160 -22.99 -19.39 -0.92
CA ILE A 160 -23.79 -20.09 0.10
C ILE A 160 -23.71 -19.27 1.39
N SER A 161 -24.86 -18.86 1.92
CA SER A 161 -24.93 -18.14 3.19
C SER A 161 -24.75 -19.10 4.37
N LEU A 162 -24.08 -18.65 5.44
CA LEU A 162 -23.98 -19.42 6.69
C LEU A 162 -25.33 -19.68 7.37
N ARG A 163 -26.35 -18.89 7.03
CA ARG A 163 -27.72 -19.04 7.56
C ARG A 163 -28.70 -19.67 6.55
N GLU A 164 -28.16 -20.22 5.47
CA GLU A 164 -29.01 -20.83 4.43
C GLU A 164 -29.58 -22.16 4.90
N LYS A 165 -30.82 -22.44 4.49
CA LYS A 165 -31.46 -23.72 4.84
C LYS A 165 -30.76 -24.90 4.15
N PRO A 166 -30.61 -26.07 4.81
CA PRO A 166 -29.90 -27.22 4.23
C PRO A 166 -30.44 -27.64 2.84
N GLU A 167 -31.73 -27.53 2.64
CA GLU A 167 -32.40 -27.87 1.37
C GLU A 167 -31.95 -26.95 0.21
N ASP A 168 -31.77 -25.65 0.48
CA ASP A 168 -31.32 -24.69 -0.51
C ASP A 168 -29.81 -24.84 -0.78
N VAL A 169 -29.03 -25.20 0.25
CA VAL A 169 -27.60 -25.53 0.08
C VAL A 169 -27.47 -26.76 -0.86
N VAL A 170 -28.25 -27.81 -0.66
CA VAL A 170 -28.23 -28.99 -1.52
C VAL A 170 -28.61 -28.66 -2.97
N LYS A 171 -29.63 -27.82 -3.19
CA LYS A 171 -29.99 -27.34 -4.54
C LYS A 171 -28.85 -26.59 -5.21
N LYS A 172 -28.22 -25.66 -4.50
CA LYS A 172 -27.07 -24.88 -5.00
C LYS A 172 -25.88 -25.77 -5.35
N LEU A 173 -25.52 -26.71 -4.48
CA LEU A 173 -24.43 -27.65 -4.74
C LEU A 173 -24.68 -28.55 -5.97
N LYS A 174 -25.92 -28.98 -6.18
CA LYS A 174 -26.29 -29.75 -7.38
C LYS A 174 -26.20 -28.95 -8.67
N ALA A 175 -26.35 -27.62 -8.60
CA ALA A 175 -26.30 -26.72 -9.75
C ALA A 175 -24.87 -26.22 -10.06
N MET A 176 -23.87 -26.52 -9.22
CA MET A 176 -22.50 -26.10 -9.46
C MET A 176 -21.91 -26.77 -10.70
N PRO A 177 -21.16 -26.04 -11.53
CA PRO A 177 -20.39 -26.61 -12.63
C PRO A 177 -19.39 -27.64 -12.08
N THR A 178 -19.37 -28.81 -12.65
CA THR A 178 -18.36 -29.84 -12.35
C THR A 178 -17.10 -29.58 -13.16
N ASP A 179 -15.94 -29.95 -12.60
CA ASP A 179 -14.66 -29.84 -13.28
C ASP A 179 -14.69 -30.72 -14.56
N PRO A 180 -14.50 -30.15 -15.77
CA PRO A 180 -14.47 -30.90 -17.01
C PRO A 180 -13.20 -31.74 -17.18
N ALA A 181 -12.22 -31.65 -16.28
CA ALA A 181 -10.95 -32.38 -16.32
C ALA A 181 -11.03 -33.80 -15.74
N ARG A 182 -12.23 -34.35 -15.56
CA ARG A 182 -12.43 -35.76 -15.17
C ARG A 182 -12.93 -36.60 -16.31
#